data_15026b8cfb038cfc1ad3b2b8a1fa6459
#
_entry.id   15026b8cfb038cfc1ad3b2b8a1fa6459
#
_cell.length_a   1.000
_cell.length_b   1.000
_cell.length_c   1.000
_cell.angle_alpha   90.00
_cell.angle_beta   90.00
_cell.angle_gamma   90.00
#
_symmetry.space_group_name_H-M   'P 1'
#
loop_
_entity.id
_entity.type
_entity.pdbx_description
1 polymer ?
#
loop_
_entity_poly.entity_id
_entity_poly.type
_entity_poly.pdbx_seq_one_letter_code
_entity_poly.pdbx_strand_id
1 'polypeptide(L)'
;MGRIATHGLLIIVAMSFGIDTVADGEAEYDYRHGVMEAIGGHMTAMVTILRKGVHKDELALHARGISALAEISPGIFPAGSDIDKSESLPAVWTNRTEFDAAMVKFVEAAKTMERAAESGDMAQIGPAIQGLGGSCKGCHDDFRE
;
A
#
# COMPACT_ATOMS: atom_id res chain seq x y z
N MET A 1 22.37 -22.26 -70.07
CA MET A 1 23.18 -21.52 -69.07
C MET A 1 22.25 -20.73 -68.16
N GLY A 2 21.79 -21.33 -67.06
CA GLY A 2 20.88 -20.72 -66.09
C GLY A 2 21.66 -20.29 -64.83
N ARG A 3 21.56 -18.99 -64.49
CA ARG A 3 22.18 -18.44 -63.29
C ARG A 3 21.16 -18.53 -62.16
N ILE A 4 21.45 -19.35 -61.14
CA ILE A 4 20.69 -19.47 -59.91
C ILE A 4 21.12 -18.30 -59.02
N ALA A 5 20.21 -17.35 -58.75
CA ALA A 5 20.41 -16.29 -57.79
C ALA A 5 19.98 -16.77 -56.39
N THR A 6 20.95 -17.00 -55.52
CA THR A 6 20.70 -17.30 -54.09
C THR A 6 20.40 -16.00 -53.34
N HIS A 7 19.14 -15.83 -52.91
CA HIS A 7 18.73 -14.75 -52.00
C HIS A 7 19.06 -15.14 -50.57
N GLY A 8 20.10 -14.53 -50.00
CA GLY A 8 20.39 -14.66 -48.56
C GLY A 8 19.38 -13.92 -47.72
N LEU A 9 18.62 -14.65 -46.92
CA LEU A 9 17.68 -14.09 -45.92
C LEU A 9 18.48 -13.60 -44.72
N LEU A 10 18.57 -12.28 -44.57
CA LEU A 10 19.21 -11.65 -43.41
C LEU A 10 18.19 -11.61 -42.26
N ILE A 11 18.38 -12.51 -41.28
CA ILE A 11 17.56 -12.50 -40.05
C ILE A 11 18.13 -11.45 -39.10
N ILE A 12 17.44 -10.32 -38.98
CA ILE A 12 17.74 -9.29 -37.96
C ILE A 12 17.10 -9.77 -36.66
N VAL A 13 17.93 -10.29 -35.75
CA VAL A 13 17.48 -10.55 -34.34
C VAL A 13 17.44 -9.21 -33.63
N ALA A 14 16.21 -8.66 -33.47
CA ALA A 14 15.99 -7.51 -32.62
C ALA A 14 16.16 -7.94 -31.16
N MET A 15 17.31 -7.63 -30.55
CA MET A 15 17.48 -7.71 -29.10
C MET A 15 16.66 -6.58 -28.46
N SER A 16 15.50 -6.93 -27.93
CA SER A 16 14.73 -6.03 -27.06
C SER A 16 15.48 -5.91 -25.73
N PHE A 17 16.27 -4.86 -25.55
CA PHE A 17 16.73 -4.46 -24.23
C PHE A 17 15.49 -3.96 -23.48
N GLY A 18 15.01 -4.74 -22.49
CA GLY A 18 14.09 -4.24 -21.50
C GLY A 18 14.77 -3.09 -20.76
N ILE A 19 14.28 -1.88 -20.94
CA ILE A 19 14.67 -0.76 -20.09
C ILE A 19 13.89 -1.01 -18.80
N ASP A 20 14.57 -1.53 -17.77
CA ASP A 20 14.06 -1.48 -16.41
C ASP A 20 13.95 0.00 -16.06
N THR A 21 12.74 0.54 -16.13
CA THR A 21 12.46 1.90 -15.66
C THR A 21 12.64 1.89 -14.15
N VAL A 22 13.76 2.40 -13.67
CA VAL A 22 13.91 2.75 -12.26
C VAL A 22 12.75 3.68 -11.93
N ALA A 23 11.97 3.32 -10.91
CA ALA A 23 10.86 4.14 -10.44
C ALA A 23 11.38 5.55 -10.14
N ASP A 24 10.60 6.58 -10.52
CA ASP A 24 10.89 7.94 -10.10
C ASP A 24 10.64 8.01 -8.58
N GLY A 25 11.73 7.98 -7.82
CA GLY A 25 11.67 7.90 -6.36
C GLY A 25 10.87 9.03 -5.72
N GLU A 26 10.88 10.22 -6.33
CA GLU A 26 10.12 11.37 -5.84
C GLU A 26 8.61 11.20 -6.11
N ALA A 27 8.23 10.79 -7.31
CA ALA A 27 6.84 10.54 -7.64
C ALA A 27 6.25 9.38 -6.81
N GLU A 28 7.02 8.32 -6.58
CA GLU A 28 6.62 7.20 -5.73
C GLU A 28 6.46 7.61 -4.26
N TYR A 29 7.36 8.47 -3.78
CA TYR A 29 7.22 9.04 -2.44
C TYR A 29 5.95 9.89 -2.32
N ASP A 30 5.72 10.81 -3.25
CA ASP A 30 4.57 11.73 -3.20
C ASP A 30 3.24 10.94 -3.25
N TYR A 31 3.18 9.91 -4.09
CA TYR A 31 2.03 9.01 -4.15
C TYR A 31 1.83 8.25 -2.82
N ARG A 32 2.88 7.62 -2.30
CA ARG A 32 2.86 6.91 -1.01
C ARG A 32 2.44 7.82 0.13
N HIS A 33 3.02 9.01 0.21
CA HIS A 33 2.69 10.00 1.24
C HIS A 33 1.20 10.36 1.21
N GLY A 34 0.66 10.68 0.04
CA GLY A 34 -0.77 10.98 -0.12
C GLY A 34 -1.68 9.81 0.28
N VAL A 35 -1.31 8.56 -0.05
CA VAL A 35 -2.06 7.37 0.36
C VAL A 35 -2.05 7.22 1.88
N MET A 36 -0.89 7.36 2.53
CA MET A 36 -0.77 7.24 3.98
C MET A 36 -1.49 8.36 4.74
N GLU A 37 -1.47 9.59 4.22
CA GLU A 37 -2.27 10.69 4.79
C GLU A 37 -3.77 10.43 4.68
N ALA A 38 -4.24 9.91 3.55
CA ALA A 38 -5.64 9.57 3.37
C ALA A 38 -6.09 8.48 4.37
N ILE A 39 -5.27 7.44 4.58
CA ILE A 39 -5.49 6.40 5.60
C ILE A 39 -5.57 7.03 7.00
N GLY A 40 -4.63 7.90 7.33
CA GLY A 40 -4.61 8.63 8.60
C GLY A 40 -5.84 9.51 8.81
N GLY A 41 -6.31 10.19 7.76
CA GLY A 41 -7.53 11.00 7.76
C GLY A 41 -8.77 10.15 8.05
N HIS A 42 -8.94 9.03 7.38
CA HIS A 42 -10.05 8.10 7.64
C HIS A 42 -9.98 7.53 9.07
N MET A 43 -8.80 7.15 9.56
CA MET A 43 -8.63 6.66 10.93
C MET A 43 -9.04 7.71 11.97
N THR A 44 -8.62 8.97 11.77
CA THR A 44 -8.99 10.11 12.63
C THR A 44 -10.49 10.32 12.66
N ALA A 45 -11.15 10.27 11.50
CA ALA A 45 -12.60 10.38 11.40
C ALA A 45 -13.31 9.26 12.18
N MET A 46 -12.92 7.99 11.97
CA MET A 46 -13.51 6.86 12.70
C MET A 46 -13.36 6.97 14.21
N VAL A 47 -12.17 7.34 14.69
CA VAL A 47 -11.93 7.57 16.13
C VAL A 47 -12.80 8.68 16.66
N THR A 48 -12.99 9.77 15.89
CA THR A 48 -13.86 10.89 16.27
C THR A 48 -15.32 10.45 16.34
N ILE A 49 -15.81 9.74 15.33
CA ILE A 49 -17.17 9.16 15.29
C ILE A 49 -17.42 8.33 16.56
N LEU A 50 -16.52 7.39 16.86
CA LEU A 50 -16.67 6.46 17.97
C LEU A 50 -16.58 7.14 19.35
N ARG A 51 -15.67 8.12 19.50
CA ARG A 51 -15.47 8.82 20.79
C ARG A 51 -16.50 9.91 21.06
N LYS A 52 -16.98 10.59 20.03
CA LYS A 52 -17.88 11.75 20.16
C LYS A 52 -19.33 11.43 19.82
N GLY A 53 -19.59 10.30 19.16
CA GLY A 53 -20.94 9.86 18.80
C GLY A 53 -21.58 10.68 17.67
N VAL A 54 -20.75 11.38 16.85
CA VAL A 54 -21.20 12.15 15.68
C VAL A 54 -21.12 11.30 14.42
N HIS A 55 -21.92 11.59 13.40
CA HIS A 55 -21.83 10.97 12.05
C HIS A 55 -21.71 9.43 12.07
N LYS A 56 -22.46 8.75 12.94
CA LYS A 56 -22.31 7.30 13.16
C LYS A 56 -22.61 6.46 11.93
N ASP A 57 -23.48 6.94 11.08
CA ASP A 57 -23.86 6.36 9.78
C ASP A 57 -22.74 6.40 8.74
N GLU A 58 -21.72 7.24 8.95
CA GLU A 58 -20.56 7.35 8.06
C GLU A 58 -19.38 6.43 8.45
N LEU A 59 -19.45 5.74 9.60
CA LEU A 59 -18.36 4.88 10.08
C LEU A 59 -17.92 3.85 9.03
N ALA A 60 -18.88 3.17 8.40
CA ALA A 60 -18.60 2.16 7.38
C ALA A 60 -17.95 2.75 6.11
N LEU A 61 -18.27 4.01 5.76
CA LEU A 61 -17.61 4.70 4.64
C LEU A 61 -16.11 4.86 4.89
N HIS A 62 -15.74 5.33 6.08
CA HIS A 62 -14.34 5.51 6.43
C HIS A 62 -13.59 4.18 6.57
N ALA A 63 -14.23 3.15 7.11
CA ALA A 63 -13.65 1.81 7.20
C ALA A 63 -13.37 1.21 5.81
N ARG A 64 -14.31 1.31 4.87
CA ARG A 64 -14.11 0.93 3.46
C ARG A 64 -12.99 1.72 2.80
N GLY A 65 -12.87 3.02 3.07
CA GLY A 65 -11.79 3.85 2.56
C GLY A 65 -10.42 3.32 2.98
N ILE A 66 -10.23 2.99 4.26
CA ILE A 66 -8.98 2.37 4.73
C ILE A 66 -8.79 1.00 4.10
N SER A 67 -9.81 0.16 4.03
CA SER A 67 -9.70 -1.20 3.46
C SER A 67 -9.24 -1.16 2.01
N ALA A 68 -9.81 -0.27 1.20
CA ALA A 68 -9.42 -0.10 -0.20
C ALA A 68 -7.97 0.41 -0.35
N LEU A 69 -7.55 1.38 0.47
CA LEU A 69 -6.18 1.90 0.45
C LEU A 69 -5.17 0.90 1.02
N ALA A 70 -5.57 0.08 1.98
CA ALA A 70 -4.74 -0.98 2.53
C ALA A 70 -4.37 -2.03 1.47
N GLU A 71 -5.27 -2.36 0.55
CA GLU A 71 -5.02 -3.35 -0.51
C GLU A 71 -3.89 -2.94 -1.45
N ILE A 72 -3.72 -1.64 -1.72
CA ILE A 72 -2.66 -1.13 -2.59
C ILE A 72 -1.36 -0.84 -1.82
N SER A 73 -1.44 -0.71 -0.48
CA SER A 73 -0.30 -0.28 0.36
C SER A 73 0.95 -1.15 0.26
N PRO A 74 0.90 -2.49 0.10
CA PRO A 74 2.11 -3.29 -0.09
C PRO A 74 2.92 -2.92 -1.33
N GLY A 75 2.28 -2.40 -2.37
CA GLY A 75 2.88 -2.06 -3.66
C GLY A 75 3.47 -0.65 -3.76
N ILE A 76 3.24 0.24 -2.78
CA ILE A 76 3.66 1.66 -2.86
C ILE A 76 5.06 1.92 -2.28
N PHE A 77 5.85 0.87 -2.05
CA PHE A 77 7.25 0.93 -1.58
C PHE A 77 8.19 0.22 -2.57
N PRO A 78 8.25 0.65 -3.84
CA PRO A 78 9.15 0.04 -4.81
C PRO A 78 10.62 0.33 -4.48
N ALA A 79 11.53 -0.48 -5.02
CA ALA A 79 12.96 -0.23 -4.91
C ALA A 79 13.29 1.14 -5.53
N GLY A 80 14.18 1.90 -4.88
CA GLY A 80 14.59 3.23 -5.33
C GLY A 80 13.64 4.37 -4.91
N SER A 81 12.64 4.08 -4.06
CA SER A 81 11.76 5.12 -3.48
C SER A 81 12.14 5.51 -2.03
N ASP A 82 13.34 5.15 -1.60
CA ASP A 82 13.96 5.50 -0.32
C ASP A 82 14.71 6.84 -0.42
N ILE A 83 13.99 7.92 -0.64
CA ILE A 83 14.57 9.26 -0.79
C ILE A 83 14.71 9.99 0.56
N ASP A 84 15.63 10.96 0.64
CA ASP A 84 16.01 11.65 1.89
C ASP A 84 14.84 12.33 2.62
N LYS A 85 13.79 12.77 1.91
CA LYS A 85 12.61 13.38 2.53
C LYS A 85 11.61 12.36 3.10
N SER A 86 11.84 11.06 2.89
CA SER A 86 10.97 10.00 3.36
C SER A 86 11.23 9.67 4.82
N GLU A 87 10.19 9.57 5.63
CA GLU A 87 10.25 9.05 7.01
C GLU A 87 10.31 7.51 7.06
N SER A 88 10.33 6.82 5.90
CA SER A 88 10.46 5.37 5.86
C SER A 88 11.90 4.96 6.20
N LEU A 89 12.06 4.07 7.18
CA LEU A 89 13.37 3.54 7.53
C LEU A 89 13.92 2.64 6.41
N PRO A 90 15.24 2.52 6.24
CA PRO A 90 15.86 1.59 5.29
C PRO A 90 15.38 0.14 5.44
N ALA A 91 14.93 -0.24 6.64
CA ALA A 91 14.37 -1.55 6.96
C ALA A 91 13.19 -1.95 6.06
N VAL A 92 12.42 -1.00 5.53
CA VAL A 92 11.35 -1.25 4.55
C VAL A 92 11.86 -2.05 3.34
N TRP A 93 13.07 -1.76 2.90
CA TRP A 93 13.68 -2.41 1.71
C TRP A 93 14.70 -3.49 2.06
N THR A 94 15.39 -3.38 3.20
CA THR A 94 16.41 -4.34 3.62
C THR A 94 15.85 -5.54 4.39
N ASN A 95 14.72 -5.34 5.13
CA ASN A 95 14.02 -6.39 5.88
C ASN A 95 12.65 -6.67 5.25
N ARG A 96 12.65 -6.93 3.95
CA ARG A 96 11.43 -7.02 3.13
C ARG A 96 10.43 -8.06 3.64
N THR A 97 10.90 -9.20 4.14
CA THR A 97 10.03 -10.26 4.68
C THR A 97 9.21 -9.78 5.87
N GLU A 98 9.84 -9.08 6.81
CA GLU A 98 9.20 -8.54 8.01
C GLU A 98 8.26 -7.39 7.65
N PHE A 99 8.67 -6.52 6.71
CA PHE A 99 7.83 -5.46 6.20
C PHE A 99 6.56 -6.01 5.51
N ASP A 100 6.70 -6.99 4.63
CA ASP A 100 5.56 -7.62 3.95
C ASP A 100 4.62 -8.29 4.96
N ALA A 101 5.16 -8.93 6.00
CA ALA A 101 4.35 -9.50 7.07
C ALA A 101 3.57 -8.43 7.86
N ALA A 102 4.17 -7.24 8.09
CA ALA A 102 3.48 -6.11 8.72
C ALA A 102 2.36 -5.57 7.80
N MET A 103 2.61 -5.46 6.49
CA MET A 103 1.60 -5.05 5.52
C MET A 103 0.42 -6.04 5.44
N VAL A 104 0.67 -7.35 5.46
CA VAL A 104 -0.39 -8.36 5.52
C VAL A 104 -1.27 -8.16 6.77
N LYS A 105 -0.66 -7.95 7.94
CA LYS A 105 -1.41 -7.68 9.18
C LYS A 105 -2.27 -6.42 9.07
N PHE A 106 -1.75 -5.37 8.46
CA PHE A 106 -2.50 -4.14 8.24
C PHE A 106 -3.72 -4.37 7.31
N VAL A 107 -3.53 -5.03 6.16
CA VAL A 107 -4.62 -5.37 5.22
C VAL A 107 -5.71 -6.19 5.91
N GLU A 108 -5.34 -7.21 6.67
CA GLU A 108 -6.27 -8.07 7.42
C GLU A 108 -7.05 -7.28 8.48
N ALA A 109 -6.38 -6.40 9.23
CA ALA A 109 -7.00 -5.56 10.24
C ALA A 109 -7.97 -4.54 9.60
N ALA A 110 -7.62 -3.96 8.46
CA ALA A 110 -8.48 -3.04 7.72
C ALA A 110 -9.77 -3.74 7.22
N LYS A 111 -9.66 -4.93 6.63
CA LYS A 111 -10.81 -5.75 6.22
C LYS A 111 -11.68 -6.17 7.41
N THR A 112 -11.07 -6.44 8.54
CA THR A 112 -11.82 -6.77 9.78
C THR A 112 -12.59 -5.57 10.29
N MET A 113 -11.98 -4.36 10.27
CA MET A 113 -12.65 -3.13 10.64
C MET A 113 -13.80 -2.78 9.69
N GLU A 114 -13.64 -2.98 8.40
CA GLU A 114 -14.69 -2.78 7.39
C GLU A 114 -15.91 -3.66 7.71
N ARG A 115 -15.72 -4.97 7.85
CA ARG A 115 -16.82 -5.89 8.19
C ARG A 115 -17.50 -5.55 9.51
N ALA A 116 -16.73 -5.17 10.52
CA ALA A 116 -17.26 -4.77 11.81
C ALA A 116 -18.11 -3.48 11.70
N ALA A 117 -17.61 -2.48 10.96
CA ALA A 117 -18.34 -1.23 10.73
C ALA A 117 -19.65 -1.45 9.95
N GLU A 118 -19.64 -2.33 8.95
CA GLU A 118 -20.83 -2.69 8.17
C GLU A 118 -21.88 -3.42 9.00
N SER A 119 -21.47 -4.23 9.98
CA SER A 119 -22.40 -4.89 10.88
C SER A 119 -23.14 -3.93 11.82
N GLY A 120 -22.55 -2.77 12.11
CA GLY A 120 -23.06 -1.81 13.10
C GLY A 120 -22.95 -2.30 14.55
N ASP A 121 -22.39 -3.49 14.79
CA ASP A 121 -22.29 -4.09 16.13
C ASP A 121 -21.07 -3.53 16.88
N MET A 122 -21.33 -2.75 17.93
CA MET A 122 -20.30 -2.17 18.78
C MET A 122 -19.40 -3.21 19.47
N ALA A 123 -19.90 -4.45 19.69
CA ALA A 123 -19.11 -5.52 20.26
C ALA A 123 -18.02 -6.01 19.29
N GLN A 124 -18.22 -5.85 17.98
CA GLN A 124 -17.25 -6.15 16.94
C GLN A 124 -16.39 -4.93 16.60
N ILE A 125 -16.98 -3.73 16.52
CA ILE A 125 -16.29 -2.48 16.17
C ILE A 125 -15.18 -2.15 17.17
N GLY A 126 -15.45 -2.28 18.48
CA GLY A 126 -14.47 -1.96 19.52
C GLY A 126 -13.13 -2.71 19.38
N PRO A 127 -13.13 -4.04 19.35
CA PRO A 127 -11.90 -4.80 19.09
C PRO A 127 -11.29 -4.55 17.72
N ALA A 128 -12.09 -4.35 16.68
CA ALA A 128 -11.61 -4.12 15.31
C ALA A 128 -10.84 -2.81 15.16
N ILE A 129 -11.34 -1.69 15.71
CA ILE A 129 -10.63 -0.40 15.66
C ILE A 129 -9.32 -0.44 16.46
N GLN A 130 -9.30 -1.19 17.60
CA GLN A 130 -8.07 -1.38 18.37
C GLN A 130 -7.05 -2.22 17.58
N GLY A 131 -7.48 -3.29 16.93
CA GLY A 131 -6.65 -4.14 16.10
C GLY A 131 -6.04 -3.37 14.92
N LEU A 132 -6.85 -2.55 14.25
CA LEU A 132 -6.40 -1.69 13.16
C LEU A 132 -5.35 -0.68 13.65
N GLY A 133 -5.62 0.03 14.75
CA GLY A 133 -4.65 0.96 15.35
C GLY A 133 -3.36 0.27 15.79
N GLY A 134 -3.47 -0.95 16.33
CA GLY A 134 -2.33 -1.78 16.71
C GLY A 134 -1.45 -2.19 15.51
N SER A 135 -2.05 -2.51 14.36
CA SER A 135 -1.31 -2.83 13.13
C SER A 135 -0.56 -1.62 12.58
N CYS A 136 -1.18 -0.43 12.61
CA CYS A 136 -0.52 0.82 12.22
C CYS A 136 0.70 1.09 13.10
N LYS A 137 0.50 1.02 14.44
CA LYS A 137 1.59 1.28 15.40
C LYS A 137 2.73 0.28 15.23
N GLY A 138 2.44 -1.02 15.15
CA GLY A 138 3.48 -2.04 15.05
C GLY A 138 4.32 -1.91 13.77
N CYS A 139 3.71 -1.54 12.63
CA CYS A 139 4.46 -1.25 11.42
C CYS A 139 5.31 0.03 11.57
N HIS A 140 4.74 1.11 12.12
CA HIS A 140 5.45 2.38 12.29
C HIS A 140 6.61 2.26 13.29
N ASP A 141 6.50 1.46 14.35
CA ASP A 141 7.59 1.25 15.32
C ASP A 141 8.85 0.64 14.67
N ASP A 142 8.69 -0.20 13.64
CA ASP A 142 9.78 -0.95 13.03
C ASP A 142 10.28 -0.33 11.70
N PHE A 143 9.43 0.45 11.00
CA PHE A 143 9.67 0.86 9.61
C PHE A 143 9.52 2.37 9.35
N ARG A 144 9.25 3.19 10.36
CA ARG A 144 9.10 4.64 10.24
C ARG A 144 9.85 5.38 11.35
N GLU A 145 10.43 6.59 11.02
CA GLU A 145 11.01 7.53 12.00
C GLU A 145 9.94 8.19 12.90
#